data_b131d884663a492759b29287e1e0c5ae
#
_entry.id   b131d884663a492759b29287e1e0c5ae
#
_cell.length_a   1.000
_cell.length_b   1.000
_cell.length_c   1.000
_cell.angle_alpha   90.00
_cell.angle_beta   90.00
_cell.angle_gamma   90.00
#
_symmetry.space_group_name_H-M   'P 1'
#
loop_
_entity.id
_entity.type
_entity.pdbx_description
1 polymer ?
#
loop_
_entity_poly.entity_id
_entity_poly.type
_entity_poly.pdbx_seq_one_letter_code
_entity_poly.pdbx_strand_id
1 'polypeptide(L)'
;MTTPNDALDFYPTPDSLAFDMVFSLREVKSGFTTYPKPILEPSAGDGALARQVHALAFNVHHDYKTGEVDRYDKEKARSAELDCIELSSDFRAVLKKDGFRVVHDNFLTFRPTTKYAAIVMNPPFSAGAAHLLKALDVMQDGGKVRCLLNAETLRNPCTNERKELAAKLEELHATVKYIPDAFKNARRAARVEVALVSVDIPDREPVSRIRLDLKNETAERLKENPEFAALVSSDPITAAIERYNAAAEGVRRIYAEYDGIKSLFSSAGAGKKENPVMAFTKSYNDAIRELRGMYWKLLNV
;
A
#
# COMPACT_ATOMS: atom_id res chain seq x y z
N MET A 1 -26.42 6.19 -24.48
CA MET A 1 -25.69 7.13 -23.61
C MET A 1 -24.89 6.29 -22.64
N THR A 2 -23.58 6.25 -22.79
CA THR A 2 -22.68 5.59 -21.84
C THR A 2 -22.69 6.38 -20.55
N THR A 3 -22.93 5.73 -19.43
CA THR A 3 -22.84 6.39 -18.12
C THR A 3 -21.38 6.72 -17.81
N PRO A 4 -21.06 7.73 -17.00
CA PRO A 4 -19.67 8.04 -16.58
C PRO A 4 -18.93 6.83 -16.02
N ASN A 5 -19.67 5.87 -15.44
CA ASN A 5 -19.12 4.61 -14.90
C ASN A 5 -18.65 3.62 -15.99
N ASP A 6 -19.20 3.70 -17.22
CA ASP A 6 -18.79 2.81 -18.32
C ASP A 6 -17.40 3.19 -18.85
N ALA A 7 -17.05 4.47 -18.79
CA ALA A 7 -15.76 4.99 -19.22
C ALA A 7 -14.60 4.61 -18.30
N LEU A 8 -14.89 4.23 -17.03
CA LEU A 8 -13.88 3.96 -16.01
C LEU A 8 -13.63 2.46 -15.75
N ASP A 9 -14.29 1.56 -16.50
CA ASP A 9 -14.20 0.10 -16.27
C ASP A 9 -14.48 -0.28 -14.79
N PHE A 10 -15.44 0.43 -14.16
CA PHE A 10 -15.75 0.30 -12.74
C PHE A 10 -16.78 -0.79 -12.48
N TYR A 11 -16.39 -1.76 -11.66
CA TYR A 11 -17.24 -2.83 -11.15
C TYR A 11 -17.18 -2.84 -9.62
N PRO A 12 -18.26 -2.37 -8.93
CA PRO A 12 -18.30 -2.40 -7.47
C PRO A 12 -18.11 -3.83 -6.94
N THR A 13 -17.18 -4.02 -6.01
CA THR A 13 -16.92 -5.33 -5.42
C THR A 13 -18.14 -5.79 -4.62
N PRO A 14 -18.72 -6.98 -4.90
CA PRO A 14 -19.80 -7.53 -4.11
C PRO A 14 -19.38 -7.71 -2.64
N ASP A 15 -20.30 -7.44 -1.70
CA ASP A 15 -20.02 -7.46 -0.26
C ASP A 15 -19.41 -8.78 0.23
N SER A 16 -19.94 -9.92 -0.24
CA SER A 16 -19.42 -11.24 0.11
C SER A 16 -17.99 -11.44 -0.35
N LEU A 17 -17.65 -10.96 -1.56
CA LEU A 17 -16.33 -11.07 -2.11
C LEU A 17 -15.35 -10.11 -1.42
N ALA A 18 -15.80 -8.89 -1.13
CA ALA A 18 -15.04 -7.92 -0.34
C ALA A 18 -14.73 -8.48 1.06
N PHE A 19 -15.73 -9.11 1.70
CA PHE A 19 -15.53 -9.79 2.97
C PHE A 19 -14.47 -10.89 2.87
N ASP A 20 -14.57 -11.80 1.89
CA ASP A 20 -13.63 -12.91 1.71
C ASP A 20 -12.20 -12.40 1.50
N MET A 21 -12.04 -11.36 0.68
CA MET A 21 -10.74 -10.73 0.42
C MET A 21 -10.10 -10.19 1.71
N VAL A 22 -10.83 -9.37 2.45
CA VAL A 22 -10.32 -8.74 3.69
C VAL A 22 -10.13 -9.80 4.77
N PHE A 23 -11.09 -10.72 4.94
CA PHE A 23 -10.99 -11.79 5.93
C PHE A 23 -9.78 -12.71 5.70
N SER A 24 -9.37 -12.91 4.45
CA SER A 24 -8.17 -13.68 4.12
C SER A 24 -6.85 -13.02 4.53
N LEU A 25 -6.85 -11.74 4.88
CA LEU A 25 -5.68 -11.04 5.42
C LEU A 25 -5.40 -11.36 6.89
N ARG A 26 -6.40 -11.90 7.62
CA ARG A 26 -6.30 -12.13 9.05
C ARG A 26 -5.11 -13.00 9.43
N GLU A 27 -4.58 -12.72 10.59
CA GLU A 27 -3.53 -13.50 11.25
C GLU A 27 -4.04 -13.91 12.63
N VAL A 28 -3.61 -15.08 13.09
CA VAL A 28 -3.89 -15.51 14.46
C VAL A 28 -2.57 -15.43 15.26
N LYS A 29 -2.50 -14.45 16.16
CA LYS A 29 -1.34 -14.25 17.05
C LYS A 29 -1.78 -14.44 18.49
N SER A 30 -1.17 -15.38 19.21
CA SER A 30 -1.49 -15.67 20.62
C SER A 30 -2.98 -15.91 20.89
N GLY A 31 -3.69 -16.58 19.96
CA GLY A 31 -5.12 -16.87 20.05
C GLY A 31 -6.05 -15.72 19.66
N PHE A 32 -5.53 -14.57 19.31
CA PHE A 32 -6.32 -13.42 18.85
C PHE A 32 -6.24 -13.25 17.34
N THR A 33 -7.39 -12.90 16.73
CA THR A 33 -7.43 -12.52 15.33
C THR A 33 -6.95 -11.08 15.18
N THR A 34 -5.96 -10.87 14.32
CA THR A 34 -5.41 -9.56 13.98
C THR A 34 -5.37 -9.38 12.47
N TYR A 35 -5.23 -8.14 12.03
CA TYR A 35 -5.05 -7.78 10.63
C TYR A 35 -3.75 -6.98 10.46
N PRO A 36 -3.00 -7.22 9.37
CA PRO A 36 -1.81 -6.43 9.08
C PRO A 36 -2.18 -4.95 8.86
N LYS A 37 -1.36 -4.02 9.34
CA LYS A 37 -1.55 -2.58 9.25
C LYS A 37 -0.21 -1.89 9.02
N PRO A 38 -0.15 -0.79 8.26
CA PRO A 38 -1.25 -0.12 7.54
C PRO A 38 -1.66 -0.87 6.26
N ILE A 39 -2.89 -0.59 5.79
CA ILE A 39 -3.48 -1.19 4.59
C ILE A 39 -3.62 -0.13 3.48
N LEU A 40 -3.39 -0.52 2.22
CA LEU A 40 -3.64 0.31 1.05
C LEU A 40 -4.73 -0.32 0.18
N GLU A 41 -5.71 0.49 -0.24
CA GLU A 41 -6.65 0.18 -1.30
C GLU A 41 -6.41 1.10 -2.50
N PRO A 42 -5.71 0.61 -3.54
CA PRO A 42 -5.23 1.47 -4.63
C PRO A 42 -6.22 1.72 -5.77
N SER A 43 -7.45 1.24 -5.68
CA SER A 43 -8.53 1.43 -6.68
C SER A 43 -9.87 1.42 -5.97
N ALA A 44 -10.08 2.43 -5.10
CA ALA A 44 -11.10 2.37 -4.07
C ALA A 44 -12.55 2.52 -4.60
N GLY A 45 -12.74 3.08 -5.78
CA GLY A 45 -14.06 3.26 -6.38
C GLY A 45 -15.02 3.97 -5.43
N ASP A 46 -16.20 3.38 -5.24
CA ASP A 46 -17.21 3.88 -4.30
C ASP A 46 -16.95 3.52 -2.83
N GLY A 47 -15.80 2.89 -2.52
CA GLY A 47 -15.40 2.52 -1.17
C GLY A 47 -15.98 1.20 -0.65
N ALA A 48 -16.53 0.34 -1.52
CA ALA A 48 -17.12 -0.93 -1.09
C ALA A 48 -16.12 -1.80 -0.32
N LEU A 49 -14.91 -1.96 -0.87
CA LEU A 49 -13.84 -2.76 -0.26
C LEU A 49 -13.26 -2.05 0.98
N ALA A 50 -13.06 -0.71 0.92
CA ALA A 50 -12.60 0.09 2.05
C ALA A 50 -13.52 -0.01 3.26
N ARG A 51 -14.85 -0.05 3.06
CA ARG A 51 -15.82 -0.26 4.14
C ARG A 51 -15.65 -1.62 4.80
N GLN A 52 -15.35 -2.68 4.05
CA GLN A 52 -15.06 -3.99 4.62
C GLN A 52 -13.74 -3.99 5.41
N VAL A 53 -12.72 -3.30 4.94
CA VAL A 53 -11.47 -3.10 5.69
C VAL A 53 -11.74 -2.37 7.00
N HIS A 54 -12.53 -1.30 6.98
CA HIS A 54 -12.95 -0.59 8.18
C HIS A 54 -13.67 -1.52 9.17
N ALA A 55 -14.65 -2.27 8.69
CA ALA A 55 -15.44 -3.17 9.54
C ALA A 55 -14.60 -4.27 10.19
N LEU A 56 -13.77 -4.97 9.40
CA LEU A 56 -13.06 -6.16 9.87
C LEU A 56 -11.73 -5.84 10.55
N ALA A 57 -10.94 -4.91 10.00
CA ALA A 57 -9.60 -4.64 10.51
C ALA A 57 -9.55 -3.53 11.57
N PHE A 58 -10.52 -2.61 11.57
CA PHE A 58 -10.53 -1.44 12.45
C PHE A 58 -11.78 -1.31 13.33
N ASN A 59 -12.76 -2.20 13.19
CA ASN A 59 -14.03 -2.12 13.93
C ASN A 59 -14.77 -0.79 13.73
N VAL A 60 -14.74 -0.26 12.51
CA VAL A 60 -15.44 0.96 12.09
C VAL A 60 -16.68 0.57 11.29
N HIS A 61 -17.83 1.07 11.67
CA HIS A 61 -19.09 0.77 11.00
C HIS A 61 -19.54 1.93 10.12
N HIS A 62 -20.06 1.58 8.96
CA HIS A 62 -20.66 2.51 8.02
C HIS A 62 -22.17 2.29 7.96
N ASP A 63 -22.94 3.37 7.85
CA ASP A 63 -24.36 3.29 7.60
C ASP A 63 -24.60 2.55 6.26
N TYR A 64 -25.44 1.52 6.29
CA TYR A 64 -25.67 0.65 5.12
C TYR A 64 -26.42 1.35 3.97
N LYS A 65 -27.09 2.50 4.23
CA LYS A 65 -27.83 3.26 3.22
C LYS A 65 -27.00 4.40 2.63
N THR A 66 -26.30 5.14 3.48
CA THR A 66 -25.57 6.35 3.07
C THR A 66 -24.09 6.10 2.82
N GLY A 67 -23.51 5.02 3.35
CA GLY A 67 -22.09 4.73 3.35
C GLY A 67 -21.27 5.57 4.34
N GLU A 68 -21.91 6.52 5.04
CA GLU A 68 -21.22 7.40 5.99
C GLU A 68 -20.78 6.64 7.24
N VAL A 69 -19.71 7.13 7.86
CA VAL A 69 -19.22 6.57 9.14
C VAL A 69 -20.24 6.84 10.24
N ASP A 70 -20.56 5.81 11.01
CA ASP A 70 -21.40 5.92 12.19
C ASP A 70 -20.84 6.99 13.15
N ARG A 71 -21.75 7.71 13.82
CA ARG A 71 -21.42 8.80 14.71
C ARG A 71 -20.42 8.40 15.81
N TYR A 72 -20.54 7.18 16.32
CA TYR A 72 -19.71 6.64 17.39
C TYR A 72 -18.34 6.15 16.89
N ASP A 73 -18.21 5.85 15.59
CA ASP A 73 -17.00 5.29 14.99
C ASP A 73 -16.12 6.33 14.28
N LYS A 74 -16.50 7.62 14.27
CA LYS A 74 -15.75 8.69 13.59
C LYS A 74 -14.30 8.82 14.05
N GLU A 75 -14.02 8.61 15.33
CA GLU A 75 -12.65 8.67 15.85
C GLU A 75 -11.83 7.47 15.39
N LYS A 76 -12.41 6.28 15.44
CA LYS A 76 -11.76 5.06 14.92
C LYS A 76 -11.46 5.19 13.43
N ALA A 77 -12.40 5.72 12.64
CA ALA A 77 -12.20 5.96 11.21
C ALA A 77 -11.02 6.93 10.94
N ARG A 78 -10.90 8.00 11.74
CA ARG A 78 -9.78 8.94 11.62
C ARG A 78 -8.43 8.35 11.99
N SER A 79 -8.40 7.41 12.92
CA SER A 79 -7.19 6.72 13.36
C SER A 79 -6.91 5.44 12.57
N ALA A 80 -7.81 5.01 11.70
CA ALA A 80 -7.61 3.82 10.87
C ALA A 80 -6.41 4.01 9.93
N GLU A 81 -5.53 3.05 9.97
CA GLU A 81 -4.37 3.01 9.07
C GLU A 81 -4.76 2.39 7.73
N LEU A 82 -5.75 3.00 7.08
CA LEU A 82 -6.23 2.66 5.73
C LEU A 82 -6.06 3.86 4.81
N ASP A 83 -5.29 3.67 3.75
CA ASP A 83 -5.13 4.62 2.67
C ASP A 83 -5.88 4.17 1.43
N CYS A 84 -6.56 5.10 0.78
CA CYS A 84 -7.25 4.89 -0.49
C CYS A 84 -6.60 5.71 -1.60
N ILE A 85 -6.58 5.14 -2.80
CA ILE A 85 -6.24 5.84 -4.05
C ILE A 85 -7.41 5.64 -5.01
N GLU A 86 -7.81 6.71 -5.71
CA GLU A 86 -8.92 6.65 -6.65
C GLU A 86 -8.75 7.71 -7.75
N LEU A 87 -8.88 7.27 -9.01
CA LEU A 87 -8.67 8.13 -10.18
C LEU A 87 -9.83 9.11 -10.39
N SER A 88 -11.07 8.68 -10.17
CA SER A 88 -12.27 9.51 -10.34
C SER A 88 -12.37 10.58 -9.26
N SER A 89 -12.48 11.85 -9.66
CA SER A 89 -12.74 12.97 -8.74
C SER A 89 -14.02 12.79 -7.94
N ASP A 90 -15.06 12.23 -8.57
CA ASP A 90 -16.36 12.03 -7.96
C ASP A 90 -16.30 10.96 -6.87
N PHE A 91 -15.66 9.83 -7.15
CA PHE A 91 -15.44 8.80 -6.13
C PHE A 91 -14.52 9.28 -5.02
N ARG A 92 -13.48 10.08 -5.32
CA ARG A 92 -12.65 10.70 -4.26
C ARG A 92 -13.48 11.59 -3.33
N ALA A 93 -14.47 12.32 -3.88
CA ALA A 93 -15.37 13.14 -3.06
C ALA A 93 -16.25 12.26 -2.15
N VAL A 94 -16.77 11.14 -2.68
CA VAL A 94 -17.55 10.15 -1.89
C VAL A 94 -16.67 9.57 -0.78
N LEU A 95 -15.48 9.06 -1.10
CA LEU A 95 -14.55 8.48 -0.13
C LEU A 95 -14.22 9.44 1.02
N LYS A 96 -13.92 10.70 0.70
CA LYS A 96 -13.64 11.73 1.71
C LYS A 96 -14.85 12.03 2.59
N LYS A 97 -16.06 12.08 2.00
CA LYS A 97 -17.32 12.24 2.75
C LYS A 97 -17.54 11.09 3.72
N ASP A 98 -17.24 9.86 3.29
CA ASP A 98 -17.36 8.64 4.08
C ASP A 98 -16.23 8.46 5.12
N GLY A 99 -15.32 9.43 5.22
CA GLY A 99 -14.24 9.46 6.22
C GLY A 99 -12.96 8.72 5.83
N PHE A 100 -12.82 8.26 4.59
CA PHE A 100 -11.60 7.60 4.13
C PHE A 100 -10.48 8.59 3.83
N ARG A 101 -9.25 8.17 4.11
CA ARG A 101 -8.03 8.92 3.78
C ARG A 101 -7.61 8.65 2.35
N VAL A 102 -7.88 9.60 1.45
CA VAL A 102 -7.45 9.53 0.05
C VAL A 102 -6.08 10.19 -0.08
N VAL A 103 -5.06 9.41 -0.42
CA VAL A 103 -3.65 9.83 -0.41
C VAL A 103 -3.10 10.19 -1.79
N HIS A 104 -3.70 9.68 -2.87
CA HIS A 104 -3.30 9.95 -4.25
C HIS A 104 -4.48 9.73 -5.21
N ASP A 105 -4.33 10.17 -6.47
CA ASP A 105 -5.34 9.98 -7.51
C ASP A 105 -5.02 8.81 -8.45
N ASN A 106 -3.75 8.51 -8.74
CA ASN A 106 -3.36 7.46 -9.67
C ASN A 106 -2.35 6.50 -9.04
N PHE A 107 -2.75 5.25 -8.86
CA PHE A 107 -1.91 4.23 -8.26
C PHE A 107 -0.65 3.92 -9.08
N LEU A 108 -0.74 3.91 -10.41
CA LEU A 108 0.40 3.56 -11.26
C LEU A 108 1.56 4.57 -11.15
N THR A 109 1.25 5.83 -10.80
CA THR A 109 2.24 6.89 -10.56
C THR A 109 2.55 7.09 -9.07
N PHE A 110 1.80 6.44 -8.18
CA PHE A 110 1.99 6.57 -6.74
C PHE A 110 3.32 6.00 -6.27
N ARG A 111 4.02 6.77 -5.46
CA ARG A 111 5.26 6.37 -4.78
C ARG A 111 5.03 6.43 -3.27
N PRO A 112 4.83 5.29 -2.60
CA PRO A 112 4.55 5.29 -1.17
C PRO A 112 5.75 5.75 -0.36
N THR A 113 5.48 6.59 0.64
CA THR A 113 6.41 6.92 1.72
C THR A 113 6.09 6.15 3.00
N THR A 114 5.00 5.39 2.98
CA THR A 114 4.56 4.51 4.07
C THR A 114 4.83 3.07 3.66
N LYS A 115 5.43 2.27 4.54
CA LYS A 115 5.51 0.82 4.36
C LYS A 115 4.13 0.23 4.71
N TYR A 116 3.41 -0.25 3.70
CA TYR A 116 2.14 -0.95 3.91
C TYR A 116 2.39 -2.40 4.32
N ALA A 117 1.53 -2.94 5.16
CA ALA A 117 1.56 -4.35 5.55
C ALA A 117 0.60 -5.20 4.72
N ALA A 118 -0.39 -4.56 4.08
CA ALA A 118 -1.26 -5.23 3.10
C ALA A 118 -1.73 -4.27 2.02
N ILE A 119 -1.99 -4.85 0.83
CA ILE A 119 -2.72 -4.21 -0.26
C ILE A 119 -3.93 -5.09 -0.58
N VAL A 120 -5.11 -4.46 -0.67
CA VAL A 120 -6.34 -5.12 -1.09
C VAL A 120 -6.97 -4.29 -2.20
N MET A 121 -7.30 -4.91 -3.35
CA MET A 121 -7.75 -4.14 -4.51
C MET A 121 -8.62 -4.92 -5.49
N ASN A 122 -9.53 -4.19 -6.12
CA ASN A 122 -10.26 -4.58 -7.31
C ASN A 122 -9.99 -3.55 -8.42
N PRO A 123 -8.85 -3.65 -9.13
CA PRO A 123 -8.46 -2.67 -10.13
C PRO A 123 -9.35 -2.76 -11.38
N PRO A 124 -9.33 -1.73 -12.25
CA PRO A 124 -9.95 -1.81 -13.56
C PRO A 124 -9.46 -3.04 -14.32
N PHE A 125 -10.37 -3.86 -14.85
CA PHE A 125 -10.01 -5.14 -15.49
C PHE A 125 -9.09 -4.98 -16.69
N SER A 126 -9.23 -3.87 -17.42
CA SER A 126 -8.36 -3.53 -18.55
C SER A 126 -6.89 -3.27 -18.14
N ALA A 127 -6.66 -2.77 -16.92
CA ALA A 127 -5.33 -2.43 -16.38
C ALA A 127 -4.92 -3.31 -15.18
N GLY A 128 -5.60 -4.44 -14.96
CA GLY A 128 -5.42 -5.27 -13.78
C GLY A 128 -3.99 -5.82 -13.64
N ALA A 129 -3.35 -6.20 -14.76
CA ALA A 129 -1.97 -6.72 -14.74
C ALA A 129 -0.98 -5.64 -14.27
N ALA A 130 -1.06 -4.42 -14.82
CA ALA A 130 -0.21 -3.29 -14.41
C ALA A 130 -0.38 -2.95 -12.93
N HIS A 131 -1.64 -2.92 -12.45
CA HIS A 131 -1.93 -2.63 -11.05
C HIS A 131 -1.35 -3.71 -10.12
N LEU A 132 -1.51 -5.00 -10.46
CA LEU A 132 -0.98 -6.05 -9.62
C LEU A 132 0.55 -6.08 -9.63
N LEU A 133 1.20 -5.91 -10.78
CA LEU A 133 2.66 -5.77 -10.84
C LEU A 133 3.16 -4.61 -9.96
N LYS A 134 2.49 -3.46 -10.05
CA LYS A 134 2.80 -2.30 -9.21
C LYS A 134 2.59 -2.58 -7.72
N ALA A 135 1.53 -3.32 -7.35
CA ALA A 135 1.28 -3.71 -5.96
C ALA A 135 2.38 -4.63 -5.42
N LEU A 136 2.83 -5.60 -6.22
CA LEU A 136 3.93 -6.50 -5.87
C LEU A 136 5.26 -5.74 -5.70
N ASP A 137 5.51 -4.72 -6.54
CA ASP A 137 6.67 -3.84 -6.41
C ASP A 137 6.61 -3.02 -5.10
N VAL A 138 5.47 -2.44 -4.77
CA VAL A 138 5.25 -1.72 -3.51
C VAL A 138 5.47 -2.62 -2.28
N MET A 139 5.15 -3.91 -2.40
CA MET A 139 5.21 -4.89 -1.31
C MET A 139 6.49 -5.75 -1.31
N GLN A 140 7.51 -5.38 -2.09
CA GLN A 140 8.73 -6.17 -2.25
C GLN A 140 9.49 -6.49 -0.94
N ASP A 141 9.29 -5.70 0.11
CA ASP A 141 9.94 -5.88 1.41
C ASP A 141 9.08 -6.66 2.42
N GLY A 142 8.03 -7.33 1.94
CA GLY A 142 7.13 -8.14 2.77
C GLY A 142 5.71 -7.59 2.86
N GLY A 143 4.77 -8.48 3.22
CA GLY A 143 3.36 -8.16 3.43
C GLY A 143 2.41 -8.99 2.59
N LYS A 144 1.14 -8.59 2.50
CA LYS A 144 0.08 -9.37 1.85
C LYS A 144 -0.60 -8.59 0.73
N VAL A 145 -0.82 -9.25 -0.40
CA VAL A 145 -1.58 -8.68 -1.52
C VAL A 145 -2.82 -9.54 -1.78
N ARG A 146 -3.98 -8.90 -1.89
CA ARG A 146 -5.24 -9.52 -2.34
C ARG A 146 -5.79 -8.70 -3.49
N CYS A 147 -5.91 -9.33 -4.64
CA CYS A 147 -6.28 -8.67 -5.89
C CYS A 147 -7.33 -9.46 -6.65
N LEU A 148 -8.37 -8.79 -7.12
CA LEU A 148 -9.30 -9.33 -8.10
C LEU A 148 -8.83 -8.97 -9.50
N LEU A 149 -8.76 -9.97 -10.37
CA LEU A 149 -8.48 -9.78 -11.79
C LEU A 149 -9.57 -10.45 -12.64
N ASN A 150 -9.74 -9.98 -13.86
CA ASN A 150 -10.42 -10.80 -14.87
C ASN A 150 -9.63 -12.12 -15.04
N ALA A 151 -10.32 -13.26 -15.00
CA ALA A 151 -9.68 -14.58 -15.12
C ALA A 151 -8.83 -14.74 -16.39
N GLU A 152 -9.25 -14.12 -17.51
CA GLU A 152 -8.53 -14.11 -18.79
C GLU A 152 -7.13 -13.45 -18.68
N THR A 153 -6.92 -12.57 -17.72
CA THR A 153 -5.61 -11.94 -17.49
C THR A 153 -4.54 -12.99 -17.19
N LEU A 154 -4.91 -14.05 -16.46
CA LEU A 154 -3.99 -15.13 -16.06
C LEU A 154 -4.11 -16.37 -16.96
N ARG A 155 -5.32 -16.69 -17.47
CA ARG A 155 -5.53 -17.85 -18.36
C ARG A 155 -4.93 -17.65 -19.75
N ASN A 156 -4.91 -16.40 -20.21
CA ASN A 156 -4.43 -16.04 -21.55
C ASN A 156 -3.40 -14.91 -21.49
N PRO A 157 -2.15 -15.18 -21.06
CA PRO A 157 -1.09 -14.19 -20.92
C PRO A 157 -0.48 -13.82 -22.29
N CYS A 158 -1.27 -13.20 -23.17
CA CYS A 158 -0.84 -12.86 -24.52
C CYS A 158 0.04 -11.60 -24.61
N THR A 159 0.02 -10.71 -23.62
CA THR A 159 0.87 -9.51 -23.58
C THR A 159 2.13 -9.74 -22.74
N ASN A 160 3.19 -8.95 -22.98
CA ASN A 160 4.42 -9.03 -22.19
C ASN A 160 4.16 -8.79 -20.72
N GLU A 161 3.32 -7.80 -20.39
CA GLU A 161 2.92 -7.47 -19.03
C GLU A 161 2.21 -8.63 -18.32
N ARG A 162 1.29 -9.33 -19.01
CA ARG A 162 0.62 -10.52 -18.44
C ARG A 162 1.56 -11.71 -18.28
N LYS A 163 2.55 -11.88 -19.17
CA LYS A 163 3.60 -12.89 -19.03
C LYS A 163 4.51 -12.60 -17.85
N GLU A 164 4.91 -11.35 -17.68
CA GLU A 164 5.69 -10.89 -16.53
C GLU A 164 4.93 -11.13 -15.22
N LEU A 165 3.64 -10.76 -15.18
CA LEU A 165 2.79 -11.02 -14.04
C LEU A 165 2.70 -12.51 -13.71
N ALA A 166 2.47 -13.37 -14.70
CA ALA A 166 2.37 -14.82 -14.47
C ALA A 166 3.67 -15.38 -13.88
N ALA A 167 4.83 -15.01 -14.43
CA ALA A 167 6.13 -15.42 -13.90
C ALA A 167 6.35 -14.92 -12.45
N LYS A 168 5.97 -13.67 -12.17
CA LYS A 168 6.11 -13.08 -10.83
C LYS A 168 5.20 -13.77 -9.80
N LEU A 169 3.98 -14.13 -10.19
CA LEU A 169 3.05 -14.86 -9.31
C LEU A 169 3.53 -16.29 -9.02
N GLU A 170 4.16 -16.94 -9.99
CA GLU A 170 4.79 -18.25 -9.80
C GLU A 170 6.00 -18.16 -8.86
N GLU A 171 6.88 -17.19 -9.06
CA GLU A 171 8.03 -16.90 -8.19
C GLU A 171 7.61 -16.68 -6.73
N LEU A 172 6.52 -15.95 -6.52
CA LEU A 172 5.99 -15.62 -5.20
C LEU A 172 5.05 -16.68 -4.62
N HIS A 173 4.89 -17.82 -5.29
CA HIS A 173 3.98 -18.92 -4.89
C HIS A 173 2.55 -18.42 -4.62
N ALA A 174 2.04 -17.55 -5.48
CA ALA A 174 0.73 -16.96 -5.35
C ALA A 174 -0.38 -18.03 -5.41
N THR A 175 -1.40 -17.87 -4.56
CA THR A 175 -2.62 -18.67 -4.66
C THR A 175 -3.64 -17.96 -5.54
N VAL A 176 -4.21 -18.68 -6.50
CA VAL A 176 -5.22 -18.15 -7.43
C VAL A 176 -6.52 -18.96 -7.29
N LYS A 177 -7.61 -18.29 -6.94
CA LYS A 177 -8.96 -18.89 -6.87
C LYS A 177 -9.83 -18.28 -7.96
N TYR A 178 -10.29 -19.10 -8.91
CA TYR A 178 -11.23 -18.67 -9.93
C TYR A 178 -12.67 -18.70 -9.40
N ILE A 179 -13.40 -17.62 -9.63
CA ILE A 179 -14.78 -17.43 -9.13
C ILE A 179 -15.67 -17.10 -10.33
N PRO A 180 -16.48 -18.05 -10.80
CA PRO A 180 -17.41 -17.83 -11.90
C PRO A 180 -18.54 -16.89 -11.43
N ASP A 181 -19.05 -16.09 -12.36
CA ASP A 181 -20.21 -15.21 -12.14
C ASP A 181 -20.10 -14.30 -10.89
N ALA A 182 -18.89 -13.92 -10.51
CA ALA A 182 -18.60 -13.19 -9.28
C ALA A 182 -19.41 -11.88 -9.14
N PHE A 183 -19.77 -11.24 -10.23
CA PHE A 183 -20.53 -9.99 -10.28
C PHE A 183 -21.99 -10.18 -10.70
N LYS A 184 -22.52 -11.40 -10.72
CA LYS A 184 -23.91 -11.67 -11.13
C LYS A 184 -24.95 -10.89 -10.31
N ASN A 185 -24.70 -10.73 -9.01
CA ASN A 185 -25.58 -10.04 -8.07
C ASN A 185 -25.03 -8.65 -7.65
N ALA A 186 -24.01 -8.15 -8.33
CA ALA A 186 -23.46 -6.82 -8.07
C ALA A 186 -24.39 -5.72 -8.55
N ARG A 187 -24.23 -4.49 -8.05
CA ARG A 187 -24.99 -3.31 -8.52
C ARG A 187 -24.85 -3.11 -10.04
N ARG A 188 -23.73 -3.52 -10.63
CA ARG A 188 -23.50 -3.67 -12.06
C ARG A 188 -23.28 -5.15 -12.33
N ALA A 189 -24.35 -5.84 -12.74
CA ALA A 189 -24.28 -7.26 -13.04
C ALA A 189 -23.41 -7.53 -14.27
N ALA A 190 -22.44 -8.40 -14.15
CA ALA A 190 -21.63 -8.88 -15.24
C ALA A 190 -21.39 -10.39 -15.11
N ARG A 191 -21.49 -11.11 -16.23
CA ARG A 191 -21.14 -12.54 -16.29
C ARG A 191 -19.63 -12.64 -16.57
N VAL A 192 -18.83 -12.31 -15.59
CA VAL A 192 -17.37 -12.32 -15.69
C VAL A 192 -16.84 -13.27 -14.64
N GLU A 193 -16.00 -14.20 -15.07
CA GLU A 193 -15.19 -14.98 -14.16
C GLU A 193 -14.00 -14.15 -13.70
N VAL A 194 -13.76 -14.12 -12.40
CA VAL A 194 -12.61 -13.41 -11.82
C VAL A 194 -11.63 -14.40 -11.19
N ALA A 195 -10.39 -13.96 -11.11
CA ALA A 195 -9.34 -14.61 -10.35
C ALA A 195 -9.05 -13.79 -9.10
N LEU A 196 -9.31 -14.35 -7.92
CA LEU A 196 -8.83 -13.82 -6.67
C LEU A 196 -7.39 -14.30 -6.47
N VAL A 197 -6.46 -13.37 -6.60
CA VAL A 197 -5.03 -13.59 -6.41
C VAL A 197 -4.64 -13.22 -4.98
N SER A 198 -4.02 -14.16 -4.28
CA SER A 198 -3.51 -13.99 -2.93
C SER A 198 -2.01 -14.24 -2.91
N VAL A 199 -1.24 -13.24 -2.49
CA VAL A 199 0.21 -13.32 -2.36
C VAL A 199 0.57 -12.92 -0.94
N ASP A 200 1.30 -13.78 -0.25
CA ASP A 200 1.89 -13.50 1.05
C ASP A 200 3.41 -13.44 0.86
N ILE A 201 3.95 -12.24 0.86
CA ILE A 201 5.37 -11.98 0.65
C ILE A 201 6.04 -12.00 2.01
N PRO A 202 7.00 -12.90 2.25
CA PRO A 202 7.71 -12.94 3.52
C PRO A 202 8.46 -11.63 3.75
N ASP A 203 8.49 -11.18 5.01
CA ASP A 203 9.35 -10.06 5.37
C ASP A 203 10.78 -10.39 4.96
N ARG A 204 11.41 -9.50 4.22
CA ARG A 204 12.85 -9.65 3.99
C ARG A 204 13.53 -9.53 5.34
N GLU A 205 14.26 -10.57 5.72
CA GLU A 205 15.23 -10.46 6.82
C GLU A 205 16.07 -9.20 6.52
N PRO A 206 16.15 -8.24 7.45
CA PRO A 206 17.04 -7.10 7.25
C PRO A 206 18.45 -7.67 7.03
N VAL A 207 18.88 -7.68 5.79
CA VAL A 207 20.27 -7.98 5.49
C VAL A 207 21.07 -6.84 6.12
N SER A 208 21.56 -7.09 7.33
CA SER A 208 22.45 -6.18 8.04
C SER A 208 23.68 -5.92 7.16
N ARG A 209 23.55 -4.94 6.29
CA ARG A 209 24.65 -4.45 5.45
C ARG A 209 25.41 -3.30 6.12
N ILE A 210 25.25 -3.14 7.44
CA ILE A 210 26.16 -2.32 8.21
C ILE A 210 27.44 -3.13 8.38
N ARG A 211 28.25 -3.19 7.35
CA ARG A 211 29.69 -3.21 7.60
C ARG A 211 29.98 -1.85 8.22
N LEU A 212 30.11 -1.85 9.54
CA LEU A 212 30.76 -0.78 10.28
C LEU A 212 32.24 -0.75 9.88
N ASP A 213 32.53 -0.40 8.65
CA ASP A 213 33.82 0.11 8.26
C ASP A 213 33.92 1.54 8.83
N LEU A 214 34.14 1.58 10.17
CA LEU A 214 34.50 2.79 10.92
C LEU A 214 35.85 3.36 10.49
N LYS A 215 36.21 3.28 9.22
CA LYS A 215 37.34 3.96 8.66
C LYS A 215 36.88 5.11 7.76
N ASN A 216 36.87 6.29 8.36
CA ASN A 216 37.07 7.63 7.73
C ASN A 216 36.74 7.72 6.23
N GLU A 217 35.46 7.53 5.85
CA GLU A 217 35.01 7.97 4.55
C GLU A 217 34.25 9.27 4.72
N THR A 218 35.01 10.33 4.66
CA THR A 218 34.62 11.73 4.78
C THR A 218 33.55 12.12 3.74
N ALA A 219 32.85 13.20 4.06
CA ALA A 219 31.80 13.88 3.27
C ALA A 219 32.16 14.15 1.77
N GLU A 220 33.41 13.89 1.35
CA GLU A 220 33.83 14.00 -0.04
C GLU A 220 33.27 12.89 -0.95
N ARG A 221 33.10 11.67 -0.47
CA ARG A 221 32.46 10.58 -1.25
C ARG A 221 30.97 10.76 -1.51
N LEU A 222 30.29 11.57 -0.71
CA LEU A 222 28.90 11.93 -0.98
C LEU A 222 28.76 12.84 -2.21
N LYS A 223 29.82 13.52 -2.63
CA LYS A 223 29.83 14.36 -3.84
C LYS A 223 30.11 13.57 -5.13
N GLU A 224 30.66 12.38 -5.03
CA GLU A 224 31.04 11.54 -6.18
C GLU A 224 29.99 10.46 -6.53
N ASN A 225 28.86 10.38 -5.81
CA ASN A 225 27.80 9.43 -6.14
C ASN A 225 27.02 9.95 -7.36
N PRO A 226 27.07 9.26 -8.53
CA PRO A 226 26.39 9.69 -9.75
C PRO A 226 24.87 9.82 -9.58
N GLU A 227 24.24 9.11 -8.64
CA GLU A 227 22.84 9.26 -8.29
C GLU A 227 22.52 10.62 -7.66
N PHE A 228 23.47 11.25 -6.97
CA PHE A 228 23.31 12.61 -6.44
C PHE A 228 23.63 13.70 -7.49
N ALA A 229 24.51 13.44 -8.42
CA ALA A 229 24.83 14.38 -9.50
C ALA A 229 23.69 14.52 -10.52
N ALA A 230 22.86 13.48 -10.70
CA ALA A 230 21.69 13.51 -11.58
C ALA A 230 20.50 14.32 -11.01
N LEU A 231 20.54 14.70 -9.72
CA LEU A 231 19.47 15.46 -9.04
C LEU A 231 19.51 16.99 -9.31
N VAL A 232 20.32 17.44 -10.27
CA VAL A 232 20.32 18.84 -10.70
C VAL A 232 19.39 18.99 -11.91
N SER A 233 18.09 18.84 -11.67
CA SER A 233 17.07 19.20 -12.66
C SER A 233 17.05 20.72 -12.86
N SER A 234 16.78 21.15 -14.08
CA SER A 234 16.63 22.57 -14.46
C SER A 234 15.37 23.22 -13.90
N ASP A 235 14.41 22.44 -13.41
CA ASP A 235 13.18 22.92 -12.80
C ASP A 235 13.23 22.77 -11.26
N PRO A 236 13.13 23.89 -10.51
CA PRO A 236 13.21 23.88 -9.04
C PRO A 236 12.18 22.99 -8.35
N ILE A 237 10.99 22.87 -8.92
CA ILE A 237 9.89 22.05 -8.33
C ILE A 237 10.24 20.58 -8.52
N THR A 238 10.62 20.17 -9.71
CA THR A 238 11.04 18.79 -10.00
C THR A 238 12.24 18.39 -9.15
N ALA A 239 13.24 19.26 -9.03
CA ALA A 239 14.41 19.03 -8.18
C ALA A 239 14.04 18.89 -6.68
N ALA A 240 13.07 19.65 -6.19
CA ALA A 240 12.59 19.53 -4.81
C ALA A 240 11.86 18.22 -4.58
N ILE A 241 11.04 17.77 -5.54
CA ILE A 241 10.33 16.48 -5.48
C ILE A 241 11.32 15.31 -5.50
N GLU A 242 12.33 15.34 -6.36
CA GLU A 242 13.36 14.29 -6.44
C GLU A 242 14.17 14.20 -5.16
N ARG A 243 14.58 15.36 -4.59
CA ARG A 243 15.28 15.42 -3.29
C ARG A 243 14.41 14.88 -2.15
N TYR A 244 13.11 15.22 -2.14
CA TYR A 244 12.17 14.64 -1.18
C TYR A 244 12.10 13.13 -1.29
N ASN A 245 11.95 12.60 -2.51
CA ASN A 245 11.85 11.15 -2.74
C ASN A 245 13.13 10.44 -2.30
N ALA A 246 14.32 10.99 -2.62
CA ALA A 246 15.60 10.44 -2.18
C ALA A 246 15.75 10.47 -0.65
N ALA A 247 15.34 11.56 0.00
CA ALA A 247 15.36 11.68 1.46
C ALA A 247 14.37 10.72 2.13
N ALA A 248 13.16 10.55 1.59
CA ALA A 248 12.16 9.62 2.08
C ALA A 248 12.65 8.17 1.98
N GLU A 249 13.31 7.81 0.88
CA GLU A 249 13.93 6.50 0.71
C GLU A 249 15.09 6.28 1.70
N GLY A 250 15.91 7.30 1.96
CA GLY A 250 16.94 7.26 3.00
C GLY A 250 16.36 7.01 4.40
N VAL A 251 15.28 7.70 4.75
CA VAL A 251 14.56 7.48 6.01
C VAL A 251 14.03 6.05 6.07
N ARG A 252 13.42 5.53 5.00
CA ARG A 252 12.93 4.16 4.94
C ARG A 252 14.04 3.15 5.22
N ARG A 253 15.20 3.30 4.59
CA ARG A 253 16.36 2.42 4.80
C ARG A 253 16.86 2.46 6.24
N ILE A 254 16.99 3.65 6.83
CA ILE A 254 17.44 3.82 8.22
C ILE A 254 16.49 3.11 9.19
N TYR A 255 15.18 3.25 9.01
CA TYR A 255 14.20 2.61 9.89
C TYR A 255 14.14 1.10 9.69
N ALA A 256 14.34 0.59 8.49
CA ALA A 256 14.45 -0.84 8.23
C ALA A 256 15.67 -1.45 8.94
N GLU A 257 16.84 -0.79 8.88
CA GLU A 257 18.06 -1.20 9.60
C GLU A 257 17.87 -1.10 11.12
N TYR A 258 17.21 -0.04 11.60
CA TYR A 258 16.91 0.14 13.00
C TYR A 258 16.02 -0.99 13.56
N ASP A 259 14.97 -1.39 12.84
CA ASP A 259 14.09 -2.49 13.28
C ASP A 259 14.85 -3.82 13.35
N GLY A 260 15.78 -4.09 12.43
CA GLY A 260 16.68 -5.23 12.48
C GLY A 260 17.57 -5.23 13.73
N ILE A 261 18.19 -4.09 14.05
CA ILE A 261 19.05 -3.95 15.22
C ILE A 261 18.23 -4.05 16.51
N LYS A 262 17.03 -3.47 16.57
CA LYS A 262 16.15 -3.51 17.73
C LYS A 262 15.80 -4.94 18.16
N SER A 263 15.60 -5.84 17.21
CA SER A 263 15.32 -7.26 17.49
C SER A 263 16.49 -7.96 18.21
N LEU A 264 17.73 -7.63 17.82
CA LEU A 264 18.94 -8.16 18.44
C LEU A 264 19.10 -7.72 19.91
N PHE A 265 18.80 -6.45 20.20
CA PHE A 265 18.84 -5.93 21.57
C PHE A 265 17.72 -6.46 22.46
N SER A 266 16.55 -6.75 21.88
CA SER A 266 15.45 -7.36 22.62
C SER A 266 15.77 -8.79 23.04
N SER A 267 16.48 -9.55 22.21
CA SER A 267 16.92 -10.91 22.50
C SER A 267 18.07 -10.99 23.53
N ALA A 268 18.83 -9.90 23.68
CA ALA A 268 19.95 -9.81 24.62
C ALA A 268 19.52 -9.43 26.06
N GLY A 269 18.21 -9.27 26.34
CA GLY A 269 17.71 -9.00 27.70
C GLY A 269 18.03 -7.59 28.24
N ALA A 270 18.48 -6.66 27.37
CA ALA A 270 18.75 -5.28 27.76
C ALA A 270 17.46 -4.55 28.15
N GLY A 271 17.40 -4.07 29.39
CA GLY A 271 16.26 -3.32 29.92
C GLY A 271 16.03 -2.00 29.14
N LYS A 272 14.80 -1.49 29.19
CA LYS A 272 14.38 -0.27 28.45
C LYS A 272 15.26 0.98 28.68
N LYS A 273 16.05 1.02 29.74
CA LYS A 273 16.89 2.19 30.08
C LYS A 273 18.31 2.14 29.54
N GLU A 274 18.77 0.99 29.05
CA GLU A 274 20.19 0.76 28.67
C GLU A 274 20.38 0.48 27.18
N ASN A 275 19.32 0.64 26.38
CA ASN A 275 19.39 0.37 24.95
C ASN A 275 20.02 1.57 24.21
N PRO A 276 21.25 1.47 23.70
CA PRO A 276 21.94 2.56 23.04
C PRO A 276 21.26 3.00 21.72
N VAL A 277 20.27 2.25 21.24
CA VAL A 277 19.49 2.51 20.02
C VAL A 277 18.25 3.35 20.31
N MET A 278 18.00 3.76 21.59
CA MET A 278 16.88 4.65 21.98
C MET A 278 17.00 6.09 21.44
N ALA A 279 18.00 6.39 20.60
CA ALA A 279 18.10 7.68 19.93
C ALA A 279 16.97 7.94 18.90
N PHE A 280 16.33 6.88 18.39
CA PHE A 280 15.16 7.01 17.53
C PHE A 280 13.88 7.12 18.37
N THR A 281 13.58 8.33 18.84
CA THR A 281 12.40 8.61 19.65
C THR A 281 11.11 8.75 18.83
N LYS A 282 11.22 8.87 17.51
CA LYS A 282 10.09 9.08 16.60
C LYS A 282 9.76 7.80 15.84
N SER A 283 8.47 7.60 15.56
CA SER A 283 8.07 6.54 14.64
C SER A 283 8.48 6.88 13.21
N TYR A 284 8.58 5.85 12.34
CA TYR A 284 8.81 6.04 10.91
C TYR A 284 7.81 7.05 10.29
N ASN A 285 6.53 6.89 10.61
CA ASN A 285 5.48 7.78 10.09
C ASN A 285 5.64 9.23 10.55
N ASP A 286 6.11 9.46 11.77
CA ASP A 286 6.40 10.82 12.25
C ASP A 286 7.60 11.43 11.56
N ALA A 287 8.67 10.65 11.32
CA ALA A 287 9.84 11.11 10.58
C ALA A 287 9.50 11.50 9.13
N ILE A 288 8.69 10.70 8.45
CA ILE A 288 8.21 11.01 7.09
C ILE A 288 7.27 12.22 7.08
N ARG A 289 6.41 12.37 8.09
CA ARG A 289 5.52 13.53 8.21
C ARG A 289 6.31 14.83 8.37
N GLU A 290 7.35 14.83 9.19
CA GLU A 290 8.23 15.98 9.38
C GLU A 290 9.03 16.29 8.11
N LEU A 291 9.61 15.27 7.48
CA LEU A 291 10.33 15.42 6.22
C LEU A 291 9.43 16.08 5.16
N ARG A 292 8.20 15.58 5.00
CA ARG A 292 7.21 16.18 4.09
C ARG A 292 6.91 17.64 4.45
N GLY A 293 6.73 17.93 5.74
CA GLY A 293 6.50 19.31 6.21
C GLY A 293 7.66 20.27 5.91
N MET A 294 8.91 19.79 5.97
CA MET A 294 10.09 20.59 5.62
C MET A 294 10.11 20.91 4.11
N TYR A 295 9.88 19.91 3.24
CA TYR A 295 9.86 20.13 1.78
C TYR A 295 8.68 20.98 1.32
N TRP A 296 7.51 20.84 1.97
CA TRP A 296 6.34 21.67 1.68
C TRP A 296 6.58 23.16 1.96
N LYS A 297 7.36 23.46 3.01
CA LYS A 297 7.76 24.85 3.31
C LYS A 297 8.72 25.41 2.25
N LEU A 298 9.57 24.58 1.67
CA LEU A 298 10.50 25.00 0.59
C LEU A 298 9.76 25.29 -0.73
N LEU A 299 8.61 24.67 -0.98
CA LEU A 299 7.83 24.87 -2.20
C LEU A 299 6.87 26.06 -2.13
N ASN A 300 6.61 26.59 -0.92
CA ASN A 300 5.67 27.71 -0.67
C ASN A 300 6.38 29.04 -0.40
N VAL A 301 7.65 29.20 -0.83
CA VAL A 301 8.42 30.46 -0.73
C VAL A 301 8.38 31.22 -2.03
#